data_9cac619b75610f1136f740f7b52f315c
#
_entry.id   9cac619b75610f1136f740f7b52f315c
#
_cell.length_a   1.000
_cell.length_b   1.000
_cell.length_c   1.000
_cell.angle_alpha   90.00
_cell.angle_beta   90.00
_cell.angle_gamma   90.00
#
_symmetry.space_group_name_H-M   'P 1'
#
loop_
_entity.id
_entity.type
_entity.pdbx_description
1 polymer ?
#
loop_
_entity_poly.entity_id
_entity_poly.type
_entity_poly.pdbx_seq_one_letter_code
_entity_poly.pdbx_strand_id
1 'polypeptide(L)'
;LLMTGFVAFISSLSLMAQHKVEMVPFGDMDQWVDRQIKESGIIGGNTKNVYEIAPTAVIQGDQVYKNMGGSPWGTSNVMAKVAGITKTNTSVFPEKRGEGYCARLDTRMESVKVLGLVNITVLAAGSIFTGTVHEPIKGTKNPQKMLQCGVPFTKKPVALQFDYKVKMSDRENRIRATGFSKITDV
;
A
#
# COMPACT_ATOMS: atom_id res chain seq x y z
N LEU A 1 -25.44 -0.58 76.32
CA LEU A 1 -25.15 -1.52 75.24
C LEU A 1 -24.95 -0.72 73.97
N LEU A 2 -23.67 -0.44 73.60
CA LEU A 2 -23.33 0.24 72.31
C LEU A 2 -23.22 -0.80 71.22
N MET A 3 -24.02 -0.64 70.17
CA MET A 3 -23.90 -1.42 68.93
C MET A 3 -23.07 -0.58 67.94
N THR A 4 -21.82 -0.96 67.72
CA THR A 4 -20.96 -0.43 66.68
C THR A 4 -21.26 -1.12 65.37
N GLY A 5 -21.92 -0.37 64.45
CA GLY A 5 -22.16 -0.84 63.08
C GLY A 5 -20.88 -0.74 62.25
N PHE A 6 -20.41 -1.87 61.71
CA PHE A 6 -19.30 -1.95 60.83
C PHE A 6 -19.82 -1.72 59.38
N VAL A 7 -19.56 -0.56 58.80
CA VAL A 7 -19.87 -0.27 57.39
C VAL A 7 -18.71 -0.78 56.54
N ALA A 8 -18.91 -1.89 55.89
CA ALA A 8 -17.96 -2.41 54.90
C ALA A 8 -18.06 -1.56 53.60
N PHE A 9 -17.05 -0.78 53.33
CA PHE A 9 -16.89 -0.05 52.10
C PHE A 9 -16.35 -1.00 51.04
N ILE A 10 -17.25 -1.54 50.19
CA ILE A 10 -16.86 -2.34 49.01
C ILE A 10 -16.43 -1.36 47.93
N SER A 11 -15.15 -1.07 47.83
CA SER A 11 -14.56 -0.39 46.67
C SER A 11 -14.57 -1.35 45.48
N SER A 12 -15.55 -1.14 44.60
CA SER A 12 -15.52 -1.78 43.27
C SER A 12 -14.33 -1.25 42.48
N LEU A 13 -13.21 -1.99 42.48
CA LEU A 13 -12.14 -1.79 41.54
C LEU A 13 -12.70 -2.16 40.14
N SER A 14 -13.08 -1.14 39.38
CA SER A 14 -13.29 -1.30 37.95
C SER A 14 -11.94 -1.67 37.32
N LEU A 15 -11.73 -2.95 37.06
CA LEU A 15 -10.64 -3.40 36.18
C LEU A 15 -10.94 -2.84 34.80
N MET A 16 -10.41 -1.66 34.51
CA MET A 16 -10.31 -1.17 33.14
C MET A 16 -9.34 -2.12 32.44
N ALA A 17 -9.87 -3.00 31.61
CA ALA A 17 -9.06 -3.78 30.71
C ALA A 17 -8.29 -2.81 29.80
N GLN A 18 -7.05 -2.53 30.13
CA GLN A 18 -6.17 -1.74 29.27
C GLN A 18 -5.92 -2.56 28.02
N HIS A 19 -6.54 -2.18 26.92
CA HIS A 19 -6.22 -2.74 25.63
C HIS A 19 -4.78 -2.37 25.28
N LYS A 20 -3.93 -3.38 25.15
CA LYS A 20 -2.55 -3.17 24.75
C LYS A 20 -2.54 -2.75 23.27
N VAL A 21 -2.01 -1.56 23.00
CA VAL A 21 -1.76 -1.11 21.64
C VAL A 21 -0.45 -1.75 21.15
N GLU A 22 -0.50 -2.41 20.02
CA GLU A 22 0.68 -2.97 19.36
C GLU A 22 0.83 -2.36 18.00
N MET A 23 2.03 -1.85 17.68
CA MET A 23 2.35 -1.36 16.36
C MET A 23 2.49 -2.54 15.39
N VAL A 24 1.86 -2.44 14.23
CA VAL A 24 2.15 -3.35 13.12
C VAL A 24 3.61 -3.11 12.69
N PRO A 25 4.43 -4.14 12.49
CA PRO A 25 5.80 -3.95 12.01
C PRO A 25 5.84 -3.01 10.80
N PHE A 26 6.77 -2.05 10.78
CA PHE A 26 6.86 -0.97 9.78
C PHE A 26 5.60 -0.10 9.65
N GLY A 27 4.70 -0.11 10.62
CA GLY A 27 3.46 0.67 10.60
C GLY A 27 3.66 2.17 10.80
N ASP A 28 4.84 2.60 11.26
CA ASP A 28 5.30 4.00 11.28
C ASP A 28 5.55 4.58 9.89
N MET A 29 5.76 3.71 8.88
CA MET A 29 6.07 4.08 7.49
C MET A 29 7.37 4.89 7.34
N ASP A 30 8.33 4.72 8.23
CA ASP A 30 9.60 5.47 8.21
C ASP A 30 10.69 4.83 7.34
N GLN A 31 10.55 3.54 6.99
CA GLN A 31 11.55 2.79 6.26
C GLN A 31 11.05 2.37 4.88
N TRP A 32 11.86 2.69 3.86
CA TRP A 32 11.50 2.47 2.47
C TRP A 32 12.66 1.89 1.66
N VAL A 33 12.34 0.92 0.83
CA VAL A 33 13.22 0.48 -0.26
C VAL A 33 12.90 1.33 -1.48
N ASP A 34 13.94 1.90 -2.10
CA ASP A 34 13.87 2.58 -3.39
C ASP A 34 14.41 1.65 -4.49
N ARG A 35 13.53 1.15 -5.32
CA ARG A 35 13.87 0.32 -6.49
C ARG A 35 13.97 1.23 -7.71
N GLN A 36 15.16 1.35 -8.30
CA GLN A 36 15.42 2.16 -9.48
C GLN A 36 15.38 1.29 -10.73
N ILE A 37 14.26 1.31 -11.42
CA ILE A 37 13.96 0.42 -12.54
C ILE A 37 13.99 1.22 -13.85
N LYS A 38 14.80 0.78 -14.81
CA LYS A 38 14.83 1.35 -16.15
C LYS A 38 13.69 0.77 -16.98
N GLU A 39 12.78 1.62 -17.41
CA GLU A 39 11.71 1.25 -18.35
C GLU A 39 12.27 1.01 -19.77
N SER A 40 11.54 0.24 -20.57
CA SER A 40 11.97 -0.06 -21.95
C SER A 40 12.08 1.20 -22.81
N GLY A 41 13.10 1.24 -23.68
CA GLY A 41 13.37 2.39 -24.54
C GLY A 41 12.19 2.78 -25.45
N ILE A 42 11.39 1.80 -25.89
CA ILE A 42 10.20 2.03 -26.70
C ILE A 42 9.10 2.88 -26.03
N ILE A 43 9.16 2.98 -24.69
CA ILE A 43 8.24 3.83 -23.89
C ILE A 43 8.97 4.98 -23.19
N GLY A 44 10.17 5.33 -23.67
CA GLY A 44 10.95 6.46 -23.18
C GLY A 44 12.24 6.13 -22.45
N GLY A 45 12.44 4.88 -22.00
CA GLY A 45 13.70 4.40 -21.41
C GLY A 45 14.11 5.09 -20.09
N ASN A 46 13.19 5.77 -19.41
CA ASN A 46 13.47 6.48 -18.18
C ASN A 46 13.65 5.53 -16.99
N THR A 47 14.55 5.87 -16.09
CA THR A 47 14.61 5.20 -14.78
C THR A 47 13.51 5.75 -13.88
N LYS A 48 12.76 4.87 -13.25
CA LYS A 48 11.67 5.17 -12.34
C LYS A 48 11.95 4.59 -10.97
N ASN A 49 11.55 5.31 -9.95
CA ASN A 49 11.61 4.86 -8.57
C ASN A 49 10.31 4.15 -8.21
N VAL A 50 10.43 2.94 -7.68
CA VAL A 50 9.35 2.09 -7.20
C VAL A 50 9.61 1.81 -5.72
N TYR A 51 8.71 2.23 -4.85
CA TYR A 51 8.93 2.20 -3.41
C TYR A 51 8.21 1.04 -2.75
N GLU A 52 8.90 0.41 -1.79
CA GLU A 52 8.34 -0.64 -0.94
C GLU A 52 8.54 -0.29 0.54
N ILE A 53 7.57 -0.65 1.38
CA ILE A 53 7.67 -0.44 2.83
C ILE A 53 8.46 -1.60 3.44
N ALA A 54 9.75 -1.37 3.69
CA ALA A 54 10.69 -2.38 4.18
C ALA A 54 11.97 -1.69 4.69
N PRO A 55 12.93 -2.41 5.28
CA PRO A 55 14.18 -1.81 5.72
C PRO A 55 14.83 -1.00 4.60
N THR A 56 15.25 0.21 4.94
CA THR A 56 15.77 1.20 3.98
C THR A 56 16.92 0.65 3.15
N ALA A 57 16.73 0.65 1.83
CA ALA A 57 17.73 0.19 0.85
C ALA A 57 17.48 0.82 -0.51
N VAL A 58 18.51 0.79 -1.37
CA VAL A 58 18.40 1.13 -2.79
C VAL A 58 18.71 -0.11 -3.62
N ILE A 59 17.82 -0.47 -4.54
CA ILE A 59 17.95 -1.62 -5.42
C ILE A 59 17.98 -1.13 -6.87
N GLN A 60 19.05 -1.46 -7.59
CA GLN A 60 19.20 -1.12 -9.01
C GLN A 60 18.71 -2.25 -9.91
N GLY A 61 18.07 -1.86 -11.00
CA GLY A 61 17.67 -2.79 -12.06
C GLY A 61 16.25 -3.34 -11.92
N ASP A 62 15.88 -4.17 -12.89
CA ASP A 62 14.51 -4.70 -13.05
C ASP A 62 14.30 -6.08 -12.42
N GLN A 63 14.98 -6.34 -11.33
CA GLN A 63 14.80 -7.57 -10.58
C GLN A 63 13.44 -7.60 -9.89
N VAL A 64 12.86 -8.79 -9.85
CA VAL A 64 11.64 -9.03 -9.07
C VAL A 64 11.91 -8.70 -7.61
N TYR A 65 11.06 -7.89 -7.00
CA TYR A 65 11.18 -7.57 -5.59
C TYR A 65 10.96 -8.81 -4.74
N LYS A 66 11.91 -9.05 -3.87
CA LYS A 66 11.79 -10.04 -2.81
C LYS A 66 11.78 -9.29 -1.50
N ASN A 67 10.74 -9.49 -0.71
CA ASN A 67 10.64 -8.87 0.60
C ASN A 67 11.70 -9.43 1.56
N MET A 68 12.88 -8.81 1.55
CA MET A 68 14.05 -9.26 2.33
C MET A 68 14.03 -8.82 3.79
N GLY A 69 13.10 -7.98 4.18
CA GLY A 69 13.02 -7.44 5.55
C GLY A 69 11.87 -7.98 6.36
N GLY A 70 11.06 -8.89 5.82
CA GLY A 70 9.91 -9.45 6.53
C GLY A 70 8.80 -8.43 6.80
N SER A 71 8.75 -7.31 6.06
CA SER A 71 7.67 -6.35 6.17
C SER A 71 6.34 -7.01 5.82
N PRO A 72 5.28 -6.82 6.60
CA PRO A 72 3.96 -7.34 6.26
C PRO A 72 3.26 -6.54 5.16
N TRP A 73 3.84 -5.41 4.74
CA TRP A 73 3.20 -4.46 3.84
C TRP A 73 3.52 -4.73 2.38
N GLY A 74 2.47 -4.75 1.56
CA GLY A 74 2.55 -4.62 0.12
C GLY A 74 2.02 -3.26 -0.33
N THR A 75 2.43 -2.82 -1.51
CA THR A 75 1.99 -1.57 -2.12
C THR A 75 1.40 -1.83 -3.51
N SER A 76 0.65 -0.87 -4.04
CA SER A 76 0.22 -0.88 -5.45
C SER A 76 1.34 -0.49 -6.43
N ASN A 77 2.54 -0.26 -5.95
CA ASN A 77 3.72 -0.04 -6.79
C ASN A 77 4.13 -1.36 -7.42
N VAL A 78 4.30 -1.38 -8.73
CA VAL A 78 4.58 -2.62 -9.44
C VAL A 78 5.47 -2.39 -10.66
N MET A 79 6.22 -3.44 -10.99
CA MET A 79 6.86 -3.61 -12.28
C MET A 79 6.07 -4.61 -13.13
N ALA A 80 5.78 -4.21 -14.36
CA ALA A 80 5.16 -5.07 -15.36
C ALA A 80 6.12 -5.38 -16.51
N LYS A 81 6.06 -6.62 -17.01
CA LYS A 81 6.75 -7.04 -18.24
C LYS A 81 5.73 -7.69 -19.17
N VAL A 82 5.25 -6.91 -20.15
CA VAL A 82 4.25 -7.37 -21.12
C VAL A 82 4.86 -7.30 -22.52
N ALA A 83 4.84 -8.39 -23.25
CA ALA A 83 5.43 -8.50 -24.59
C ALA A 83 6.88 -7.98 -24.67
N GLY A 84 7.69 -8.26 -23.66
CA GLY A 84 9.09 -7.80 -23.56
C GLY A 84 9.27 -6.33 -23.16
N ILE A 85 8.19 -5.61 -22.91
CA ILE A 85 8.22 -4.21 -22.50
C ILE A 85 8.15 -4.12 -20.98
N THR A 86 9.20 -3.55 -20.36
CA THR A 86 9.23 -3.24 -18.92
C THR A 86 8.59 -1.88 -18.70
N LYS A 87 7.56 -1.83 -17.85
CA LYS A 87 6.86 -0.63 -17.39
C LYS A 87 6.69 -0.68 -15.89
N THR A 88 6.79 0.47 -15.23
CA THR A 88 6.53 0.60 -13.80
C THR A 88 5.29 1.43 -13.54
N ASN A 89 4.62 1.17 -12.44
CA ASN A 89 3.62 2.06 -11.84
C ASN A 89 4.03 2.37 -10.42
N THR A 90 4.08 3.64 -10.06
CA THR A 90 4.33 4.10 -8.69
C THR A 90 3.21 5.05 -8.28
N SER A 91 2.38 4.61 -7.36
CA SER A 91 1.23 5.35 -6.82
C SER A 91 1.29 5.48 -5.29
N VAL A 92 2.32 4.89 -4.67
CA VAL A 92 2.63 4.99 -3.25
C VAL A 92 4.04 5.54 -3.08
N PHE A 93 4.20 6.56 -2.25
CA PHE A 93 5.45 7.29 -2.10
C PHE A 93 5.79 7.51 -0.63
N PRO A 94 7.09 7.50 -0.25
CA PRO A 94 7.52 8.08 1.01
C PRO A 94 7.32 9.61 0.96
N GLU A 95 6.58 10.16 1.90
CA GLU A 95 6.43 11.60 2.06
C GLU A 95 6.94 12.04 3.42
N LYS A 96 7.71 13.13 3.46
CA LYS A 96 8.29 13.65 4.70
C LYS A 96 7.18 14.05 5.69
N ARG A 97 7.34 13.59 6.93
CA ARG A 97 6.47 13.91 8.06
C ARG A 97 7.33 14.13 9.32
N GLY A 98 7.62 15.39 9.62
CA GLY A 98 8.58 15.72 10.69
C GLY A 98 9.95 15.12 10.43
N GLU A 99 10.49 14.38 11.38
CA GLU A 99 11.78 13.69 11.25
C GLU A 99 11.69 12.41 10.40
N GLY A 100 10.52 11.79 10.32
CA GLY A 100 10.28 10.55 9.60
C GLY A 100 9.51 10.72 8.29
N TYR A 101 8.82 9.65 7.91
CA TYR A 101 8.02 9.57 6.68
C TYR A 101 6.60 9.09 6.98
N CYS A 102 5.73 9.24 6.00
CA CYS A 102 4.43 8.59 5.93
C CYS A 102 4.20 8.06 4.51
N ALA A 103 3.26 7.17 4.34
CA ALA A 103 2.86 6.71 3.03
C ALA A 103 1.90 7.70 2.38
N ARG A 104 2.31 8.32 1.25
CA ARG A 104 1.43 9.08 0.38
C ARG A 104 0.83 8.17 -0.68
N LEU A 105 -0.47 8.14 -0.77
CA LEU A 105 -1.24 7.34 -1.71
C LEU A 105 -1.86 8.27 -2.75
N ASP A 106 -1.43 8.15 -4.02
CA ASP A 106 -1.95 8.97 -5.11
C ASP A 106 -2.88 8.13 -6.00
N THR A 107 -3.99 8.71 -6.40
CA THR A 107 -4.86 8.12 -7.43
C THR A 107 -4.69 8.91 -8.72
N ARG A 108 -4.30 8.24 -9.80
CA ARG A 108 -4.03 8.87 -11.09
C ARG A 108 -4.32 7.95 -12.27
N MET A 109 -4.48 8.56 -13.44
CA MET A 109 -4.59 7.82 -14.68
C MET A 109 -3.22 7.39 -15.16
N GLU A 110 -3.04 6.09 -15.37
CA GLU A 110 -1.84 5.52 -15.99
C GLU A 110 -2.17 5.02 -17.39
N SER A 111 -1.34 5.40 -18.34
CA SER A 111 -1.55 5.03 -19.74
C SER A 111 -0.27 4.42 -20.32
N VAL A 112 -0.42 3.30 -20.99
CA VAL A 112 0.64 2.68 -21.79
C VAL A 112 0.13 2.49 -23.19
N LYS A 113 0.76 3.17 -24.15
CA LYS A 113 0.45 3.05 -25.57
C LYS A 113 1.69 2.66 -26.33
N VAL A 114 1.66 1.51 -26.95
CA VAL A 114 2.71 1.03 -27.85
C VAL A 114 2.02 0.60 -29.15
N LEU A 115 2.37 1.20 -30.25
CA LEU A 115 1.75 1.03 -31.56
C LEU A 115 1.55 -0.45 -31.91
N GLY A 116 0.29 -0.85 -32.08
CA GLY A 116 -0.10 -2.22 -32.45
C GLY A 116 0.07 -3.31 -31.39
N LEU A 117 0.68 -3.00 -30.24
CA LEU A 117 0.98 -4.00 -29.21
C LEU A 117 0.21 -3.78 -27.89
N VAL A 118 0.17 -2.55 -27.39
CA VAL A 118 -0.43 -2.22 -26.10
C VAL A 118 -1.16 -0.90 -26.19
N ASN A 119 -2.41 -0.88 -25.75
CA ASN A 119 -3.18 0.35 -25.56
C ASN A 119 -4.03 0.18 -24.30
N ILE A 120 -3.45 0.55 -23.17
CA ILE A 120 -4.06 0.38 -21.85
C ILE A 120 -4.09 1.74 -21.17
N THR A 121 -5.26 2.12 -20.68
CA THR A 121 -5.42 3.25 -19.77
C THR A 121 -6.23 2.77 -18.58
N VAL A 122 -5.67 2.94 -17.39
CA VAL A 122 -6.27 2.48 -16.13
C VAL A 122 -6.20 3.58 -15.07
N LEU A 123 -7.16 3.58 -14.16
CA LEU A 123 -7.06 4.33 -12.93
C LEU A 123 -6.17 3.55 -11.96
N ALA A 124 -5.02 4.09 -11.65
CA ALA A 124 -4.09 3.54 -10.67
C ALA A 124 -4.32 4.22 -9.33
N ALA A 125 -5.01 3.54 -8.43
CA ALA A 125 -5.20 3.99 -7.06
C ALA A 125 -3.99 3.57 -6.22
N GLY A 126 -3.39 4.54 -5.50
CA GLY A 126 -2.39 4.23 -4.47
C GLY A 126 -3.02 3.43 -3.35
N SER A 127 -2.46 2.27 -3.06
CA SER A 127 -2.95 1.38 -2.02
C SER A 127 -1.79 0.75 -1.26
N ILE A 128 -1.98 0.59 0.05
CA ILE A 128 -1.14 -0.25 0.91
C ILE A 128 -2.03 -1.33 1.53
N PHE A 129 -1.47 -2.50 1.70
CA PHE A 129 -2.18 -3.65 2.27
C PHE A 129 -1.19 -4.60 2.95
N THR A 130 -1.66 -5.50 3.76
CA THR A 130 -0.82 -6.57 4.27
C THR A 130 -0.78 -7.71 3.24
N GLY A 131 0.43 -8.11 2.85
CA GLY A 131 0.62 -9.13 1.83
C GLY A 131 1.70 -8.79 0.82
N THR A 132 1.62 -9.41 -0.35
CA THR A 132 2.65 -9.31 -1.39
C THR A 132 2.04 -9.22 -2.78
N VAL A 133 2.71 -8.49 -3.68
CA VAL A 133 2.47 -8.52 -5.12
C VAL A 133 3.48 -9.44 -5.79
N HIS A 134 3.01 -10.38 -6.59
CA HIS A 134 3.88 -11.23 -7.40
C HIS A 134 4.24 -10.53 -8.71
N GLU A 135 5.48 -10.13 -8.82
CA GLU A 135 6.05 -9.49 -10.01
C GLU A 135 6.78 -10.50 -10.92
N PRO A 136 7.02 -10.14 -12.17
CA PRO A 136 6.45 -9.01 -12.91
C PRO A 136 4.99 -9.25 -13.28
N ILE A 137 4.20 -8.17 -13.35
CA ILE A 137 2.84 -8.27 -13.90
C ILE A 137 2.95 -8.57 -15.40
N LYS A 138 2.42 -9.72 -15.82
CA LYS A 138 2.57 -10.23 -17.20
C LYS A 138 1.40 -9.92 -18.13
N GLY A 139 0.35 -9.34 -17.59
CA GLY A 139 -0.84 -9.00 -18.36
C GLY A 139 -1.97 -8.48 -17.51
N THR A 140 -3.07 -8.09 -18.15
CA THR A 140 -4.26 -7.53 -17.51
C THR A 140 -5.34 -8.56 -17.18
N LYS A 141 -5.14 -9.81 -17.62
CA LYS A 141 -6.10 -10.89 -17.31
C LYS A 141 -5.88 -11.39 -15.88
N ASN A 142 -6.95 -11.39 -15.09
CA ASN A 142 -6.96 -11.88 -13.70
C ASN A 142 -5.87 -11.26 -12.81
N PRO A 143 -5.80 -9.92 -12.65
CA PRO A 143 -4.76 -9.25 -11.88
C PRO A 143 -4.76 -9.67 -10.41
N GLN A 144 -5.90 -10.11 -9.88
CA GLN A 144 -6.00 -10.60 -8.49
C GLN A 144 -5.10 -11.81 -8.21
N LYS A 145 -4.78 -12.63 -9.22
CA LYS A 145 -3.86 -13.76 -9.07
C LYS A 145 -2.43 -13.35 -8.75
N MET A 146 -2.09 -12.09 -8.99
CA MET A 146 -0.77 -11.52 -8.68
C MET A 146 -0.72 -10.93 -7.26
N LEU A 147 -1.84 -10.94 -6.54
CA LEU A 147 -1.94 -10.44 -5.18
C LEU A 147 -2.08 -11.60 -4.21
N GLN A 148 -1.20 -11.66 -3.24
CA GLN A 148 -1.34 -12.50 -2.06
C GLN A 148 -1.65 -11.57 -0.89
N CYS A 149 -2.94 -11.28 -0.70
CA CYS A 149 -3.41 -10.43 0.38
C CYS A 149 -3.46 -11.19 1.70
N GLY A 150 -3.14 -10.48 2.78
CA GLY A 150 -3.14 -10.98 4.13
C GLY A 150 -1.80 -11.56 4.57
N VAL A 151 -1.55 -11.40 5.86
CA VAL A 151 -0.47 -12.07 6.59
C VAL A 151 -1.07 -12.81 7.78
N PRO A 152 -0.49 -13.92 8.25
CA PRO A 152 -1.00 -14.63 9.40
C PRO A 152 -1.07 -13.71 10.62
N PHE A 153 -2.23 -13.67 11.26
CA PHE A 153 -2.47 -12.93 12.48
C PHE A 153 -3.15 -13.83 13.51
N THR A 154 -2.46 -14.14 14.58
CA THR A 154 -2.89 -15.13 15.57
C THR A 154 -3.59 -14.55 16.80
N LYS A 155 -3.60 -13.21 16.92
CA LYS A 155 -4.26 -12.50 18.01
C LYS A 155 -5.68 -12.13 17.65
N LYS A 156 -6.52 -11.88 18.65
CA LYS A 156 -7.88 -11.38 18.46
C LYS A 156 -7.87 -9.85 18.59
N PRO A 157 -7.88 -9.09 17.47
CA PRO A 157 -7.85 -7.64 17.53
C PRO A 157 -9.20 -7.09 17.98
N VAL A 158 -9.18 -5.96 18.67
CA VAL A 158 -10.39 -5.20 19.04
C VAL A 158 -10.63 -4.08 18.03
N ALA A 159 -9.54 -3.44 17.58
CA ALA A 159 -9.58 -2.34 16.63
C ALA A 159 -8.28 -2.26 15.84
N LEU A 160 -8.34 -1.63 14.66
CA LEU A 160 -7.20 -1.11 13.92
C LEU A 160 -7.26 0.41 13.99
N GLN A 161 -6.16 1.04 14.39
CA GLN A 161 -6.03 2.48 14.47
C GLN A 161 -4.94 2.97 13.53
N PHE A 162 -5.19 4.06 12.82
CA PHE A 162 -4.20 4.75 11.99
C PHE A 162 -4.57 6.22 11.85
N ASP A 163 -3.55 7.07 11.65
CA ASP A 163 -3.72 8.47 11.35
C ASP A 163 -3.70 8.69 9.85
N TYR A 164 -4.56 9.58 9.34
CA TYR A 164 -4.58 9.88 7.93
C TYR A 164 -4.90 11.36 7.66
N LYS A 165 -4.46 11.82 6.49
CA LYS A 165 -4.83 13.11 5.91
C LYS A 165 -5.31 12.89 4.49
N VAL A 166 -6.45 13.50 4.15
CA VAL A 166 -7.03 13.41 2.80
C VAL A 166 -6.91 14.76 2.10
N LYS A 167 -6.45 14.73 0.86
CA LYS A 167 -6.57 15.84 -0.08
C LYS A 167 -7.45 15.39 -1.23
N MET A 168 -8.64 15.93 -1.30
CA MET A 168 -9.56 15.64 -2.39
C MET A 168 -9.25 16.52 -3.61
N SER A 169 -9.49 15.99 -4.80
CA SER A 169 -9.45 16.74 -6.05
C SER A 169 -10.69 17.64 -6.13
N ASP A 170 -10.54 18.83 -6.73
CA ASP A 170 -11.64 19.72 -7.06
C ASP A 170 -12.48 19.23 -8.25
N ARG A 171 -12.08 18.12 -8.87
CA ARG A 171 -12.80 17.49 -9.97
C ARG A 171 -13.85 16.54 -9.44
N GLU A 172 -14.96 16.40 -10.16
CA GLU A 172 -15.90 15.31 -9.90
C GLU A 172 -15.20 13.97 -10.13
N ASN A 173 -14.97 13.22 -9.05
CA ASN A 173 -14.28 11.92 -9.09
C ASN A 173 -15.29 10.82 -9.39
N ARG A 174 -15.97 10.89 -10.51
CA ARG A 174 -16.86 9.82 -11.00
C ARG A 174 -16.21 9.15 -12.19
N ILE A 175 -15.64 7.98 -11.96
CA ILE A 175 -15.11 7.15 -13.04
C ILE A 175 -15.96 5.91 -13.16
N ARG A 176 -16.58 5.73 -14.30
CA ARG A 176 -17.26 4.52 -14.70
C ARG A 176 -16.36 3.74 -15.66
N ALA A 177 -15.78 2.65 -15.20
CA ALA A 177 -15.08 1.72 -16.07
C ALA A 177 -16.12 0.80 -16.74
N THR A 178 -16.36 0.97 -18.03
CA THR A 178 -17.21 0.09 -18.82
C THR A 178 -16.35 -0.66 -19.83
N GLY A 179 -16.07 -1.94 -19.55
CA GLY A 179 -15.34 -2.80 -20.46
C GLY A 179 -13.87 -2.41 -20.69
N PHE A 180 -13.21 -3.13 -21.57
CA PHE A 180 -11.77 -3.08 -21.77
C PHE A 180 -11.20 -1.80 -22.40
N SER A 181 -11.97 -0.77 -22.70
CA SER A 181 -11.44 0.35 -23.48
C SER A 181 -12.12 1.72 -23.35
N LYS A 182 -13.13 1.89 -22.53
CA LYS A 182 -13.73 3.22 -22.35
C LYS A 182 -13.93 3.56 -20.88
N ILE A 183 -13.19 4.56 -20.44
CA ILE A 183 -13.50 5.29 -19.22
C ILE A 183 -14.42 6.43 -19.66
N THR A 184 -15.63 6.43 -19.18
CA THR A 184 -16.57 7.54 -19.36
C THR A 184 -16.72 8.26 -18.02
N ASP A 185 -16.50 9.56 -18.03
CA ASP A 185 -16.92 10.43 -16.93
C ASP A 185 -18.45 10.37 -16.81
N VAL A 186 -18.95 10.19 -15.62
CA VAL A 186 -20.39 10.24 -15.31
C VAL A 186 -20.63 11.35 -14.33
#